data_d87718617a696e5eb5aa51b0e40bf3e9
#
_entry.id   d87718617a696e5eb5aa51b0e40bf3e9
#
_cell.length_a   1.000
_cell.length_b   1.000
_cell.length_c   1.000
_cell.angle_alpha   90.00
_cell.angle_beta   90.00
_cell.angle_gamma   90.00
#
_symmetry.space_group_name_H-M   'P 1'
#
loop_
_entity.id
_entity.type
_entity.pdbx_description
1 polymer ?
#
loop_
_entity_poly.entity_id
_entity_poly.type
_entity_poly.pdbx_seq_one_letter_code
_entity_poly.pdbx_strand_id
1 'polypeptide(L)'
;MTAADTAVMNTPPLAIALITETFPPEINGVANTLGHLVDGLRARGHRLQLVRPRQTSDDGRKSDEQLLLTRGWPLPGYPGLQWGQSSLHKLLRHWTRQRPDVLYIATEGPLGLSALRAARRLQIPVVSGFHTNFQQYAGHYGVALLSRALTNYLRWFHNRARLTLVPSAGQQIELQRRGFERLELLARGVDSQLFHPGKRSPALRSAWGLAENEIAVLHVGRLSAEKNLGLLAKSFRALQARYPQRLLKLILVGDGPHRASLQQQMPNALFCGLQRGEALAAHYASGDLFLFPSLTETFGNVLLEALASGLGVVAFDQAAAAQHIRHGHNGALAVAQDEPGFIEAATWLLEEPENLRRVRLNARQHAARQGWPAIVELFERHLRSALTPALALPTS
;
A
#
# COMPACT_ATOMS: atom_id res chain seq x y z
N MET A 1 5.49 -31.51 4.16
CA MET A 1 4.87 -31.27 2.85
C MET A 1 3.52 -31.95 2.85
N THR A 2 2.46 -31.18 2.91
CA THR A 2 1.10 -31.72 2.87
C THR A 2 0.63 -31.89 1.42
N ALA A 3 -0.38 -32.73 1.17
CA ALA A 3 -0.94 -32.93 -0.19
C ALA A 3 -1.41 -31.61 -0.86
N ALA A 4 -1.70 -30.55 -0.07
CA ALA A 4 -1.99 -29.21 -0.55
C ALA A 4 -0.77 -28.52 -1.17
N ASP A 5 0.45 -28.74 -0.61
CA ASP A 5 1.70 -28.16 -1.15
C ASP A 5 2.08 -28.76 -2.52
N THR A 6 1.68 -30.01 -2.75
CA THR A 6 1.98 -30.73 -4.01
C THR A 6 1.03 -30.33 -5.14
N ALA A 7 -0.21 -29.92 -4.82
CA ALA A 7 -1.19 -29.51 -5.82
C ALA A 7 -0.90 -28.11 -6.44
N VAL A 8 -0.22 -27.24 -5.72
CA VAL A 8 0.16 -25.90 -6.21
C VAL A 8 1.31 -25.98 -7.24
N MET A 9 2.17 -26.98 -7.16
CA MET A 9 3.32 -27.16 -8.07
C MET A 9 2.96 -27.63 -9.50
N ASN A 10 1.70 -28.01 -9.78
CA ASN A 10 1.32 -28.64 -11.04
C ASN A 10 0.39 -27.80 -11.93
N THR A 11 0.17 -26.52 -11.60
CA THR A 11 -0.66 -25.66 -12.46
C THR A 11 0.19 -24.99 -13.54
N PRO A 12 -0.18 -25.06 -14.84
CA PRO A 12 0.61 -24.52 -15.92
C PRO A 12 0.85 -22.99 -15.75
N PRO A 13 2.03 -22.49 -16.14
CA PRO A 13 2.33 -21.07 -16.08
C PRO A 13 1.40 -20.27 -16.99
N LEU A 14 0.98 -19.11 -16.52
CA LEU A 14 0.14 -18.17 -17.27
C LEU A 14 0.99 -17.16 -18.03
N ALA A 15 0.46 -16.69 -19.17
CA ALA A 15 0.90 -15.46 -19.82
C ALA A 15 0.02 -14.30 -19.31
N ILE A 16 0.60 -13.41 -18.53
CA ILE A 16 -0.12 -12.32 -17.83
C ILE A 16 0.35 -10.98 -18.40
N ALA A 17 -0.58 -10.14 -18.85
CA ALA A 17 -0.27 -8.75 -19.15
C ALA A 17 -0.67 -7.87 -17.97
N LEU A 18 0.29 -7.14 -17.40
CA LEU A 18 0.09 -6.17 -16.33
C LEU A 18 0.17 -4.76 -16.91
N ILE A 19 -0.93 -4.00 -16.77
CA ILE A 19 -1.07 -2.65 -17.31
C ILE A 19 -1.13 -1.66 -16.16
N THR A 20 -0.25 -0.67 -16.19
CA THR A 20 -0.18 0.35 -15.15
C THR A 20 0.39 1.66 -15.68
N GLU A 21 0.01 2.76 -15.05
CA GLU A 21 0.59 4.10 -15.31
C GLU A 21 1.69 4.46 -14.31
N THR A 22 1.90 3.62 -13.26
CA THR A 22 2.95 3.78 -12.27
C THR A 22 3.64 2.45 -11.99
N PHE A 23 4.97 2.44 -11.92
CA PHE A 23 5.79 1.25 -11.67
C PHE A 23 7.18 1.66 -11.14
N PRO A 24 7.92 0.80 -10.41
CA PRO A 24 9.28 1.10 -10.04
C PRO A 24 10.14 1.57 -11.25
N PRO A 25 11.02 2.57 -11.07
CA PRO A 25 11.53 3.14 -9.82
C PRO A 25 10.69 4.29 -9.21
N GLU A 26 9.47 4.53 -9.66
CA GLU A 26 8.58 5.52 -9.03
C GLU A 26 8.29 5.16 -7.57
N ILE A 27 8.29 6.18 -6.70
CA ILE A 27 8.18 5.99 -5.25
C ILE A 27 6.76 6.30 -4.81
N ASN A 28 5.91 5.28 -4.88
CA ASN A 28 4.56 5.32 -4.32
C ASN A 28 4.07 3.89 -3.97
N GLY A 29 3.04 3.80 -3.14
CA GLY A 29 2.55 2.52 -2.62
C GLY A 29 2.02 1.57 -3.70
N VAL A 30 1.49 2.10 -4.83
CA VAL A 30 1.02 1.28 -5.95
C VAL A 30 2.19 0.69 -6.70
N ALA A 31 3.17 1.53 -7.09
CA ALA A 31 4.38 1.08 -7.79
C ALA A 31 5.11 -0.02 -7.00
N ASN A 32 5.33 0.19 -5.69
CA ASN A 32 5.97 -0.79 -4.83
C ASN A 32 5.21 -2.14 -4.83
N THR A 33 3.89 -2.10 -4.68
CA THR A 33 3.07 -3.31 -4.71
C THR A 33 3.17 -4.05 -6.04
N LEU A 34 3.06 -3.32 -7.15
CA LEU A 34 3.12 -3.92 -8.47
C LEU A 34 4.50 -4.54 -8.75
N GLY A 35 5.58 -3.94 -8.23
CA GLY A 35 6.91 -4.53 -8.25
C GLY A 35 6.92 -5.91 -7.59
N HIS A 36 6.47 -6.00 -6.34
CA HIS A 36 6.42 -7.28 -5.62
C HIS A 36 5.51 -8.31 -6.29
N LEU A 37 4.35 -7.91 -6.83
CA LEU A 37 3.46 -8.83 -7.56
C LEU A 37 4.13 -9.37 -8.84
N VAL A 38 4.79 -8.50 -9.60
CA VAL A 38 5.50 -8.90 -10.84
C VAL A 38 6.65 -9.85 -10.52
N ASP A 39 7.49 -9.50 -9.54
CA ASP A 39 8.64 -10.32 -9.17
C ASP A 39 8.20 -11.68 -8.58
N GLY A 40 7.17 -11.67 -7.74
CA GLY A 40 6.60 -12.89 -7.18
C GLY A 40 5.98 -13.81 -8.23
N LEU A 41 5.23 -13.28 -9.21
CA LEU A 41 4.68 -14.06 -10.31
C LEU A 41 5.78 -14.62 -11.23
N ARG A 42 6.84 -13.83 -11.50
CA ARG A 42 8.00 -14.32 -12.25
C ARG A 42 8.72 -15.47 -11.54
N ALA A 43 8.93 -15.32 -10.24
CA ALA A 43 9.52 -16.38 -9.40
C ALA A 43 8.69 -17.67 -9.39
N ARG A 44 7.38 -17.57 -9.63
CA ARG A 44 6.45 -18.70 -9.78
C ARG A 44 6.38 -19.24 -11.22
N GLY A 45 7.21 -18.74 -12.14
CA GLY A 45 7.34 -19.24 -13.52
C GLY A 45 6.35 -18.64 -14.52
N HIS A 46 5.55 -17.65 -14.16
CA HIS A 46 4.62 -16.99 -15.08
C HIS A 46 5.34 -16.09 -16.10
N ARG A 47 4.79 -15.99 -17.31
CA ARG A 47 5.28 -15.07 -18.34
C ARG A 47 4.58 -13.72 -18.20
N LEU A 48 5.33 -12.66 -17.91
CA LEU A 48 4.81 -11.31 -17.64
C LEU A 48 5.09 -10.39 -18.82
N GLN A 49 4.04 -9.71 -19.27
CA GLN A 49 4.10 -8.57 -20.20
C GLN A 49 3.75 -7.31 -19.39
N LEU A 50 4.73 -6.46 -19.09
CA LEU A 50 4.51 -5.19 -18.41
C LEU A 50 4.22 -4.11 -19.45
N VAL A 51 3.08 -3.43 -19.33
CA VAL A 51 2.66 -2.32 -20.19
C VAL A 51 2.54 -1.05 -19.36
N ARG A 52 3.38 -0.05 -19.66
CA ARG A 52 3.41 1.22 -18.90
C ARG A 52 3.89 2.39 -19.75
N PRO A 53 3.68 3.64 -19.31
CA PRO A 53 4.36 4.80 -19.90
C PRO A 53 5.87 4.70 -19.76
N ARG A 54 6.57 5.37 -20.66
CA ARG A 54 8.02 5.53 -20.59
C ARG A 54 8.38 6.43 -19.41
N GLN A 55 9.33 6.02 -18.61
CA GLN A 55 9.93 6.77 -17.51
C GLN A 55 11.30 7.33 -17.92
N THR A 56 11.83 8.30 -17.18
CA THR A 56 13.16 8.88 -17.45
C THR A 56 14.26 7.80 -17.41
N SER A 57 14.12 6.79 -16.53
CA SER A 57 15.02 5.65 -16.45
C SER A 57 15.04 4.75 -17.68
N ASP A 58 14.09 4.93 -18.62
CA ASP A 58 14.00 4.15 -19.86
C ASP A 58 14.65 4.82 -21.06
N ASP A 59 15.48 5.87 -20.86
CA ASP A 59 16.14 6.55 -21.96
C ASP A 59 16.96 5.57 -22.80
N GLY A 60 16.69 5.56 -24.11
CA GLY A 60 17.27 4.62 -25.05
C GLY A 60 16.68 3.19 -25.02
N ARG A 61 15.88 2.81 -24.03
CA ARG A 61 15.25 1.47 -23.95
C ARG A 61 14.16 1.29 -24.99
N LYS A 62 14.21 0.20 -25.73
CA LYS A 62 13.15 -0.19 -26.68
C LYS A 62 12.15 -1.14 -25.98
N SER A 63 10.92 -1.14 -26.48
CA SER A 63 9.93 -2.16 -26.10
C SER A 63 10.38 -3.52 -26.60
N ASP A 64 10.14 -4.56 -25.79
CA ASP A 64 10.36 -5.95 -26.12
C ASP A 64 9.10 -6.79 -25.81
N GLU A 65 9.21 -8.11 -25.82
CA GLU A 65 8.09 -9.02 -25.57
C GLU A 65 7.57 -8.96 -24.13
N GLN A 66 8.42 -8.59 -23.18
CA GLN A 66 8.08 -8.51 -21.75
C GLN A 66 7.77 -7.08 -21.30
N LEU A 67 8.19 -6.06 -22.06
CA LEU A 67 8.00 -4.64 -21.71
C LEU A 67 7.50 -3.84 -22.89
N LEU A 68 6.24 -3.45 -22.85
CA LEU A 68 5.64 -2.56 -23.85
C LEU A 68 5.57 -1.12 -23.31
N LEU A 69 6.48 -0.27 -23.77
CA LEU A 69 6.52 1.13 -23.38
C LEU A 69 5.57 1.95 -24.28
N THR A 70 4.72 2.77 -23.65
CA THR A 70 3.82 3.72 -24.30
C THR A 70 4.31 5.16 -24.08
N ARG A 71 3.74 6.13 -24.81
CA ARG A 71 3.94 7.53 -24.49
C ARG A 71 3.16 7.88 -23.23
N GLY A 72 3.69 8.81 -22.43
CA GLY A 72 3.04 9.35 -21.25
C GLY A 72 3.06 10.87 -21.28
N TRP A 73 2.17 11.50 -20.50
CA TRP A 73 2.15 12.92 -20.23
C TRP A 73 2.31 13.16 -18.73
N PRO A 74 3.11 14.16 -18.31
CA PRO A 74 3.24 14.49 -16.89
C PRO A 74 1.87 14.77 -16.28
N LEU A 75 1.64 14.25 -15.07
CA LEU A 75 0.42 14.52 -14.32
C LEU A 75 0.58 15.88 -13.60
N PRO A 76 -0.26 16.90 -13.92
CA PRO A 76 -0.18 18.20 -13.26
C PRO A 76 -0.32 18.07 -11.73
N GLY A 77 0.58 18.72 -10.97
CA GLY A 77 0.58 18.69 -9.50
C GLY A 77 1.21 17.44 -8.85
N TYR A 78 1.67 16.47 -9.65
CA TYR A 78 2.31 15.24 -9.16
C TYR A 78 3.64 14.97 -9.88
N PRO A 79 4.75 15.60 -9.45
CA PRO A 79 6.04 15.41 -10.08
C PRO A 79 6.44 13.93 -10.13
N GLY A 80 6.88 13.46 -11.30
CA GLY A 80 7.32 12.08 -11.52
C GLY A 80 6.21 11.09 -11.88
N LEU A 81 4.92 11.46 -11.78
CA LEU A 81 3.82 10.64 -12.28
C LEU A 81 3.42 11.03 -13.70
N GLN A 82 3.01 10.03 -14.48
CA GLN A 82 2.58 10.23 -15.88
C GLN A 82 1.24 9.55 -16.16
N TRP A 83 0.40 10.21 -16.94
CA TRP A 83 -0.71 9.53 -17.60
C TRP A 83 -0.22 8.82 -18.86
N GLY A 84 -0.61 7.55 -19.02
CA GLY A 84 -0.33 6.81 -20.23
C GLY A 84 -1.21 7.30 -21.38
N GLN A 85 -0.61 7.53 -22.55
CA GLN A 85 -1.36 7.87 -23.76
C GLN A 85 -2.22 6.68 -24.20
N SER A 86 -3.40 6.98 -24.79
CA SER A 86 -4.23 5.96 -25.44
C SER A 86 -3.42 5.17 -26.48
N SER A 87 -3.41 3.86 -26.34
CA SER A 87 -2.54 2.96 -27.12
C SER A 87 -3.29 1.77 -27.73
N LEU A 88 -4.59 1.92 -27.99
CA LEU A 88 -5.46 0.82 -28.43
C LEU A 88 -4.89 0.01 -29.61
N HIS A 89 -4.50 0.69 -30.70
CA HIS A 89 -3.98 -0.01 -31.90
C HIS A 89 -2.65 -0.71 -31.63
N LYS A 90 -1.79 -0.13 -30.80
CA LYS A 90 -0.51 -0.73 -30.41
C LYS A 90 -0.75 -2.01 -29.60
N LEU A 91 -1.69 -1.96 -28.63
CA LEU A 91 -2.07 -3.09 -27.81
C LEU A 91 -2.73 -4.20 -28.61
N LEU A 92 -3.66 -3.87 -29.51
CA LEU A 92 -4.28 -4.85 -30.41
C LEU A 92 -3.23 -5.58 -31.25
N ARG A 93 -2.32 -4.83 -31.90
CA ARG A 93 -1.26 -5.42 -32.72
C ARG A 93 -0.33 -6.34 -31.90
N HIS A 94 0.02 -5.90 -30.69
CA HIS A 94 0.91 -6.66 -29.79
C HIS A 94 0.23 -7.96 -29.32
N TRP A 95 -1.00 -7.87 -28.79
CA TRP A 95 -1.71 -9.03 -28.24
C TRP A 95 -2.34 -9.96 -29.29
N THR A 96 -2.48 -9.54 -30.53
CA THR A 96 -2.80 -10.46 -31.62
C THR A 96 -1.62 -11.40 -31.93
N ARG A 97 -0.37 -10.93 -31.72
CA ARG A 97 0.86 -11.71 -31.95
C ARG A 97 1.26 -12.52 -30.72
N GLN A 98 1.13 -11.92 -29.54
CA GLN A 98 1.54 -12.48 -28.25
C GLN A 98 0.39 -12.35 -27.26
N ARG A 99 -0.61 -13.21 -27.45
CA ARG A 99 -1.84 -13.17 -26.66
C ARG A 99 -1.57 -13.56 -25.21
N PRO A 100 -1.89 -12.72 -24.21
CA PRO A 100 -1.91 -13.12 -22.82
C PRO A 100 -3.18 -13.93 -22.49
N ASP A 101 -3.07 -14.79 -21.48
CA ASP A 101 -4.21 -15.53 -20.95
C ASP A 101 -5.17 -14.63 -20.16
N VAL A 102 -4.61 -13.66 -19.42
CA VAL A 102 -5.34 -12.73 -18.58
C VAL A 102 -4.65 -11.36 -18.53
N LEU A 103 -5.43 -10.29 -18.44
CA LEU A 103 -4.94 -8.95 -18.14
C LEU A 103 -5.17 -8.60 -16.68
N TYR A 104 -4.18 -7.97 -16.06
CA TYR A 104 -4.36 -7.22 -14.84
C TYR A 104 -4.19 -5.73 -15.12
N ILE A 105 -5.26 -4.94 -14.94
CA ILE A 105 -5.24 -3.49 -15.15
C ILE A 105 -5.23 -2.81 -13.78
N ALA A 106 -4.08 -2.22 -13.41
CA ALA A 106 -3.85 -1.62 -12.10
C ALA A 106 -4.25 -0.14 -12.02
N THR A 107 -4.44 0.52 -13.17
CA THR A 107 -4.83 1.95 -13.21
C THR A 107 -5.89 2.20 -14.27
N GLU A 108 -6.83 3.09 -13.95
CA GLU A 108 -8.03 3.36 -14.74
C GLU A 108 -7.87 4.51 -15.75
N GLY A 109 -6.64 5.00 -15.92
CA GLY A 109 -6.32 6.09 -16.83
C GLY A 109 -6.48 5.74 -18.32
N PRO A 110 -6.04 6.61 -19.25
CA PRO A 110 -6.23 6.41 -20.68
C PRO A 110 -5.56 5.15 -21.23
N LEU A 111 -4.42 4.72 -20.63
CA LEU A 111 -3.75 3.47 -20.97
C LEU A 111 -4.57 2.27 -20.52
N GLY A 112 -5.05 2.27 -19.27
CA GLY A 112 -5.93 1.23 -18.73
C GLY A 112 -7.23 1.10 -19.53
N LEU A 113 -7.85 2.20 -19.90
CA LEU A 113 -9.04 2.22 -20.77
C LEU A 113 -8.75 1.61 -22.15
N SER A 114 -7.60 1.92 -22.73
CA SER A 114 -7.16 1.34 -24.01
C SER A 114 -6.96 -0.17 -23.90
N ALA A 115 -6.38 -0.63 -22.77
CA ALA A 115 -6.18 -2.05 -22.49
C ALA A 115 -7.51 -2.79 -22.30
N LEU A 116 -8.46 -2.21 -21.56
CA LEU A 116 -9.80 -2.78 -21.38
C LEU A 116 -10.54 -2.93 -22.74
N ARG A 117 -10.44 -1.93 -23.60
CA ARG A 117 -11.04 -1.97 -24.96
C ARG A 117 -10.38 -3.02 -25.85
N ALA A 118 -9.05 -3.12 -25.81
CA ALA A 118 -8.31 -4.13 -26.57
C ALA A 118 -8.64 -5.56 -26.09
N ALA A 119 -8.66 -5.76 -24.78
CA ALA A 119 -9.02 -7.05 -24.15
C ALA A 119 -10.43 -7.51 -24.58
N ARG A 120 -11.41 -6.60 -24.57
CA ARG A 120 -12.77 -6.93 -25.01
C ARG A 120 -12.83 -7.34 -26.49
N ARG A 121 -12.10 -6.64 -27.37
CA ARG A 121 -12.05 -7.01 -28.80
C ARG A 121 -11.37 -8.35 -29.06
N LEU A 122 -10.37 -8.67 -28.25
CA LEU A 122 -9.62 -9.91 -28.34
C LEU A 122 -10.19 -11.02 -27.43
N GLN A 123 -11.29 -10.75 -26.70
CA GLN A 123 -11.91 -11.68 -25.76
C GLN A 123 -10.90 -12.23 -24.70
N ILE A 124 -10.05 -11.35 -24.19
CA ILE A 124 -9.10 -11.69 -23.11
C ILE A 124 -9.74 -11.30 -21.78
N PRO A 125 -9.79 -12.21 -20.78
CA PRO A 125 -10.33 -11.88 -19.47
C PRO A 125 -9.51 -10.79 -18.77
N VAL A 126 -10.21 -9.92 -18.03
CA VAL A 126 -9.61 -8.79 -17.33
C VAL A 126 -9.88 -8.89 -15.84
N VAL A 127 -8.86 -8.76 -15.04
CA VAL A 127 -8.90 -8.46 -13.61
C VAL A 127 -8.45 -7.01 -13.45
N SER A 128 -9.15 -6.21 -12.67
CA SER A 128 -8.74 -4.83 -12.37
C SER A 128 -8.36 -4.66 -10.90
N GLY A 129 -7.45 -3.74 -10.61
CA GLY A 129 -7.08 -3.36 -9.26
C GLY A 129 -7.67 -1.99 -8.93
N PHE A 130 -8.35 -1.87 -7.80
CA PHE A 130 -8.85 -0.59 -7.32
C PHE A 130 -7.81 0.05 -6.38
N HIS A 131 -7.10 1.07 -6.87
CA HIS A 131 -6.04 1.75 -6.15
C HIS A 131 -6.35 3.23 -5.89
N THR A 132 -7.54 3.68 -6.23
CA THR A 132 -7.99 5.07 -6.17
C THR A 132 -8.57 5.38 -4.79
N ASN A 133 -8.16 6.52 -4.22
CA ASN A 133 -8.74 7.04 -2.98
C ASN A 133 -9.77 8.13 -3.31
N PHE A 134 -11.06 7.82 -3.17
CA PHE A 134 -12.14 8.78 -3.42
C PHE A 134 -12.08 10.02 -2.55
N GLN A 135 -11.59 9.92 -1.31
CA GLN A 135 -11.54 11.03 -0.36
C GLN A 135 -10.55 12.11 -0.81
N GLN A 136 -9.46 11.74 -1.47
CA GLN A 136 -8.50 12.71 -2.02
C GLN A 136 -9.08 13.52 -3.17
N TYR A 137 -9.95 12.92 -3.98
CA TYR A 137 -10.60 13.62 -5.09
C TYR A 137 -11.74 14.53 -4.66
N ALA A 138 -12.47 14.19 -3.60
CA ALA A 138 -13.55 15.01 -3.07
C ALA A 138 -13.05 16.32 -2.43
N GLY A 139 -11.86 16.31 -1.82
CA GLY A 139 -11.28 17.48 -1.13
C GLY A 139 -10.61 18.51 -2.05
N HIS A 140 -10.15 18.11 -3.24
CA HIS A 140 -9.35 18.97 -4.12
C HIS A 140 -10.15 19.68 -5.22
N TYR A 141 -11.34 19.22 -5.56
CA TYR A 141 -12.07 19.71 -6.75
C TYR A 141 -13.44 20.31 -6.45
N GLY A 142 -13.80 20.68 -5.23
CA GLY A 142 -14.94 21.54 -4.89
C GLY A 142 -16.30 21.39 -5.64
N VAL A 143 -16.45 20.38 -6.52
CA VAL A 143 -17.58 20.21 -7.41
C VAL A 143 -18.15 18.81 -7.26
N ALA A 144 -19.25 18.67 -6.55
CA ALA A 144 -19.98 17.41 -6.36
C ALA A 144 -20.33 16.69 -7.68
N LEU A 145 -20.52 17.44 -8.76
CA LEU A 145 -20.82 16.92 -10.09
C LEU A 145 -19.65 16.16 -10.71
N LEU A 146 -18.41 16.68 -10.55
CA LEU A 146 -17.20 16.05 -11.07
C LEU A 146 -16.88 14.75 -10.32
N SER A 147 -17.13 14.73 -9.01
CA SER A 147 -16.95 13.51 -8.19
C SER A 147 -17.94 12.41 -8.58
N ARG A 148 -19.19 12.77 -8.92
CA ARG A 148 -20.20 11.81 -9.43
C ARG A 148 -19.81 11.26 -10.81
N ALA A 149 -19.36 12.11 -11.72
CA ALA A 149 -18.92 11.69 -13.04
C ALA A 149 -17.72 10.72 -12.96
N LEU A 150 -16.74 11.03 -12.11
CA LEU A 150 -15.59 10.16 -11.85
C LEU A 150 -16.04 8.82 -11.25
N THR A 151 -16.91 8.83 -10.24
CA THR A 151 -17.43 7.60 -9.62
C THR A 151 -18.17 6.74 -10.64
N ASN A 152 -18.98 7.36 -11.51
CA ASN A 152 -19.69 6.66 -12.57
C ASN A 152 -18.73 6.05 -13.60
N TYR A 153 -17.66 6.78 -13.98
CA TYR A 153 -16.61 6.28 -14.85
C TYR A 153 -15.88 5.09 -14.22
N LEU A 154 -15.44 5.19 -12.97
CA LEU A 154 -14.73 4.12 -12.28
C LEU A 154 -15.64 2.87 -12.13
N ARG A 155 -16.89 3.06 -11.72
CA ARG A 155 -17.86 1.97 -11.64
C ARG A 155 -18.07 1.31 -13.02
N TRP A 156 -18.24 2.12 -14.06
CA TRP A 156 -18.37 1.64 -15.44
C TRP A 156 -17.15 0.85 -15.89
N PHE A 157 -15.94 1.31 -15.53
CA PHE A 157 -14.67 0.66 -15.87
C PHE A 157 -14.53 -0.68 -15.17
N HIS A 158 -14.64 -0.69 -13.84
CA HIS A 158 -14.43 -1.88 -13.02
C HIS A 158 -15.52 -2.94 -13.24
N ASN A 159 -16.77 -2.55 -13.41
CA ASN A 159 -17.85 -3.50 -13.70
C ASN A 159 -17.73 -4.15 -15.11
N ARG A 160 -16.74 -3.77 -15.92
CA ARG A 160 -16.39 -4.43 -17.18
C ARG A 160 -15.25 -5.45 -17.05
N ALA A 161 -14.58 -5.45 -15.93
CA ALA A 161 -13.65 -6.52 -15.57
C ALA A 161 -14.41 -7.76 -15.07
N ARG A 162 -13.83 -8.93 -15.19
CA ARG A 162 -14.37 -10.15 -14.59
C ARG A 162 -14.32 -10.13 -13.09
N LEU A 163 -13.30 -9.44 -12.55
CA LEU A 163 -13.02 -9.34 -11.14
C LEU A 163 -12.32 -8.01 -10.85
N THR A 164 -12.66 -7.37 -9.74
CA THR A 164 -11.98 -6.17 -9.24
C THR A 164 -11.37 -6.45 -7.87
N LEU A 165 -10.07 -6.29 -7.75
CA LEU A 165 -9.33 -6.51 -6.52
C LEU A 165 -9.28 -5.22 -5.70
N VAL A 166 -9.65 -5.30 -4.44
CA VAL A 166 -9.70 -4.19 -3.49
C VAL A 166 -8.82 -4.47 -2.27
N PRO A 167 -8.14 -3.47 -1.70
CA PRO A 167 -7.13 -3.70 -0.66
C PRO A 167 -7.69 -3.97 0.74
N SER A 168 -8.96 -3.64 1.02
CA SER A 168 -9.54 -3.82 2.36
C SER A 168 -11.04 -4.13 2.32
N ALA A 169 -11.53 -4.81 3.36
CA ALA A 169 -12.95 -5.12 3.52
C ALA A 169 -13.82 -3.85 3.64
N GLY A 170 -13.32 -2.82 4.34
CA GLY A 170 -14.03 -1.54 4.43
C GLY A 170 -14.25 -0.89 3.06
N GLN A 171 -13.22 -0.91 2.20
CA GLN A 171 -13.32 -0.39 0.85
C GLN A 171 -14.23 -1.27 -0.03
N GLN A 172 -14.20 -2.59 0.15
CA GLN A 172 -15.11 -3.50 -0.54
C GLN A 172 -16.57 -3.15 -0.25
N ILE A 173 -16.94 -2.99 1.02
CA ILE A 173 -18.30 -2.62 1.46
C ILE A 173 -18.70 -1.25 0.89
N GLU A 174 -17.79 -0.25 0.94
CA GLU A 174 -18.06 1.09 0.40
C GLU A 174 -18.33 1.05 -1.11
N LEU A 175 -17.51 0.33 -1.86
CA LEU A 175 -17.67 0.19 -3.31
C LEU A 175 -18.92 -0.59 -3.68
N GLN A 176 -19.27 -1.65 -2.95
CA GLN A 176 -20.52 -2.39 -3.12
C GLN A 176 -21.74 -1.46 -2.97
N ARG A 177 -21.76 -0.62 -1.93
CA ARG A 177 -22.83 0.38 -1.74
C ARG A 177 -22.93 1.38 -2.89
N ARG A 178 -21.83 1.64 -3.61
CA ARG A 178 -21.77 2.51 -4.79
C ARG A 178 -22.07 1.79 -6.11
N GLY A 179 -22.43 0.48 -6.06
CA GLY A 179 -22.81 -0.33 -7.21
C GLY A 179 -21.63 -0.90 -8.00
N PHE A 180 -20.45 -1.04 -7.38
CA PHE A 180 -19.37 -1.85 -7.94
C PHE A 180 -19.66 -3.33 -7.66
N GLU A 181 -19.32 -4.17 -8.63
CA GLU A 181 -19.63 -5.60 -8.64
C GLU A 181 -18.35 -6.44 -8.67
N ARG A 182 -18.46 -7.73 -8.33
CA ARG A 182 -17.39 -8.72 -8.44
C ARG A 182 -16.09 -8.26 -7.78
N LEU A 183 -16.22 -7.79 -6.52
CA LEU A 183 -15.13 -7.30 -5.70
C LEU A 183 -14.56 -8.43 -4.86
N GLU A 184 -13.23 -8.59 -4.93
CA GLU A 184 -12.47 -9.54 -4.12
C GLU A 184 -11.32 -8.86 -3.39
N LEU A 185 -10.94 -9.39 -2.23
CA LEU A 185 -9.90 -8.80 -1.42
C LEU A 185 -8.51 -9.21 -1.93
N LEU A 186 -7.65 -8.23 -2.11
CA LEU A 186 -6.21 -8.40 -2.27
C LEU A 186 -5.49 -7.40 -1.37
N ALA A 187 -5.22 -7.80 -0.15
CA ALA A 187 -4.47 -7.01 0.82
C ALA A 187 -3.02 -6.77 0.36
N ARG A 188 -2.30 -5.96 1.11
CA ARG A 188 -0.87 -5.70 0.89
C ARG A 188 -0.03 -6.66 1.70
N GLY A 189 1.12 -7.00 1.15
CA GLY A 189 2.14 -7.73 1.86
C GLY A 189 3.18 -6.81 2.49
N VAL A 190 3.98 -7.38 3.38
CA VAL A 190 5.17 -6.76 3.92
C VAL A 190 6.38 -7.66 3.69
N ASP A 191 7.53 -7.05 3.39
CA ASP A 191 8.79 -7.77 3.38
C ASP A 191 9.28 -7.98 4.82
N SER A 192 8.87 -9.09 5.42
CA SER A 192 9.21 -9.45 6.79
C SER A 192 10.65 -9.93 6.99
N GLN A 193 11.42 -10.07 5.90
CA GLN A 193 12.87 -10.31 5.96
C GLN A 193 13.62 -8.98 6.08
N LEU A 194 13.19 -7.99 5.33
CA LEU A 194 13.73 -6.63 5.41
C LEU A 194 13.27 -5.94 6.71
N PHE A 195 11.97 -5.89 6.97
CA PHE A 195 11.40 -5.27 8.18
C PHE A 195 11.32 -6.29 9.32
N HIS A 196 12.31 -6.24 10.20
CA HIS A 196 12.51 -7.25 11.24
C HIS A 196 13.15 -6.64 12.50
N PRO A 197 12.71 -7.02 13.71
CA PRO A 197 13.29 -6.49 14.96
C PRO A 197 14.82 -6.67 15.07
N GLY A 198 15.38 -7.71 14.45
CA GLY A 198 16.84 -7.94 14.40
C GLY A 198 17.65 -6.88 13.63
N LYS A 199 16.98 -5.94 12.93
CA LYS A 199 17.63 -4.75 12.32
C LYS A 199 17.81 -3.60 13.32
N ARG A 200 17.44 -3.76 14.59
CA ARG A 200 17.66 -2.74 15.63
C ARG A 200 19.15 -2.41 15.74
N SER A 201 19.45 -1.12 15.67
CA SER A 201 20.82 -0.59 15.66
C SER A 201 21.11 0.21 16.92
N PRO A 202 21.95 -0.31 17.83
CA PRO A 202 22.41 0.46 18.99
C PRO A 202 23.13 1.76 18.59
N ALA A 203 23.91 1.74 17.51
CA ALA A 203 24.59 2.93 16.99
C ALA A 203 23.60 4.01 16.54
N LEU A 204 22.49 3.63 15.88
CA LEU A 204 21.45 4.56 15.46
C LEU A 204 20.71 5.14 16.68
N ARG A 205 20.41 4.33 17.69
CA ARG A 205 19.81 4.82 18.94
C ARG A 205 20.73 5.77 19.70
N SER A 206 22.02 5.46 19.79
CA SER A 206 23.02 6.36 20.35
C SER A 206 23.09 7.69 19.61
N ALA A 207 23.05 7.66 18.27
CA ALA A 207 22.99 8.88 17.45
C ALA A 207 21.70 9.71 17.69
N TRP A 208 20.62 9.07 18.09
CA TRP A 208 19.40 9.74 18.54
C TRP A 208 19.48 10.28 19.98
N GLY A 209 20.57 9.99 20.71
CA GLY A 209 20.71 10.32 22.12
C GLY A 209 19.84 9.49 23.03
N LEU A 210 19.59 8.22 22.67
CA LEU A 210 18.77 7.28 23.44
C LEU A 210 19.60 6.08 23.90
N ALA A 211 19.49 5.74 25.19
CA ALA A 211 19.90 4.47 25.72
C ALA A 211 18.91 3.35 25.34
N GLU A 212 19.27 2.09 25.63
CA GLU A 212 18.45 0.94 25.19
C GLU A 212 17.09 0.87 25.89
N ASN A 213 17.00 1.30 27.15
CA ASN A 213 15.77 1.30 27.96
C ASN A 213 14.90 2.56 27.78
N GLU A 214 15.33 3.54 26.98
CA GLU A 214 14.58 4.76 26.68
C GLU A 214 13.68 4.54 25.46
N ILE A 215 12.68 5.40 25.27
CA ILE A 215 11.61 5.19 24.29
C ILE A 215 11.80 6.05 23.04
N ALA A 216 12.02 5.39 21.91
CA ALA A 216 11.95 6.02 20.59
C ALA A 216 10.51 6.01 20.06
N VAL A 217 9.88 7.18 19.99
CA VAL A 217 8.57 7.36 19.35
C VAL A 217 8.80 7.69 17.89
N LEU A 218 8.36 6.83 16.99
CA LEU A 218 8.62 6.91 15.56
C LEU A 218 7.37 7.33 14.78
N HIS A 219 7.56 8.16 13.78
CA HIS A 219 6.61 8.40 12.68
C HIS A 219 7.34 8.25 11.35
N VAL A 220 6.77 7.49 10.43
CA VAL A 220 7.31 7.30 9.08
C VAL A 220 6.25 7.65 8.06
N GLY A 221 6.59 8.50 7.10
CA GLY A 221 5.70 8.88 6.02
C GLY A 221 5.98 10.25 5.44
N ARG A 222 5.18 10.64 4.44
CA ARG A 222 5.23 11.98 3.89
C ARG A 222 4.78 12.99 4.96
N LEU A 223 5.53 14.07 5.15
CA LEU A 223 5.16 15.13 6.09
C LEU A 223 4.17 16.11 5.43
N SER A 224 2.89 15.71 5.42
CA SER A 224 1.80 16.39 4.71
C SER A 224 0.50 16.36 5.54
N ALA A 225 -0.48 17.17 5.15
CA ALA A 225 -1.69 17.43 5.95
C ALA A 225 -2.48 16.16 6.29
N GLU A 226 -2.59 15.22 5.35
CA GLU A 226 -3.33 13.97 5.53
C GLU A 226 -2.73 13.05 6.62
N LYS A 227 -1.46 13.28 7.01
CA LYS A 227 -0.80 12.54 8.09
C LYS A 227 -1.11 13.07 9.48
N ASN A 228 -1.90 14.16 9.59
CA ASN A 228 -2.35 14.73 10.85
C ASN A 228 -1.21 14.99 11.86
N LEU A 229 -0.17 15.67 11.37
CA LEU A 229 1.07 15.93 12.13
C LEU A 229 0.80 16.80 13.38
N GLY A 230 -0.31 17.55 13.40
CA GLY A 230 -0.77 18.28 14.57
C GLY A 230 -1.12 17.34 15.73
N LEU A 231 -1.86 16.26 15.46
CA LEU A 231 -2.19 15.27 16.47
C LEU A 231 -0.95 14.46 16.88
N LEU A 232 -0.03 14.15 15.95
CA LEU A 232 1.26 13.55 16.28
C LEU A 232 2.01 14.37 17.35
N ALA A 233 2.12 15.70 17.15
CA ALA A 233 2.79 16.59 18.08
C ALA A 233 2.04 16.69 19.43
N LYS A 234 0.71 16.77 19.41
CA LYS A 234 -0.13 16.78 20.63
C LYS A 234 0.06 15.49 21.44
N SER A 235 -0.01 14.34 20.77
CA SER A 235 0.16 13.01 21.40
C SER A 235 1.53 12.86 22.03
N PHE A 236 2.59 13.26 21.31
CA PHE A 236 3.94 13.17 21.84
C PHE A 236 4.14 14.05 23.08
N ARG A 237 3.64 15.31 23.07
CA ARG A 237 3.68 16.19 24.25
C ARG A 237 2.89 15.62 25.43
N ALA A 238 1.73 15.02 25.18
CA ALA A 238 0.93 14.36 26.21
C ALA A 238 1.68 13.20 26.86
N LEU A 239 2.38 12.39 26.06
CA LEU A 239 3.23 11.32 26.59
C LEU A 239 4.40 11.86 27.43
N GLN A 240 5.07 12.95 27.01
CA GLN A 240 6.14 13.59 27.78
C GLN A 240 5.61 14.13 29.13
N ALA A 241 4.44 14.78 29.11
CA ALA A 241 3.82 15.30 30.31
C ALA A 241 3.39 14.18 31.28
N ARG A 242 2.88 13.06 30.75
CA ARG A 242 2.42 11.91 31.56
C ARG A 242 3.57 11.11 32.16
N TYR A 243 4.70 11.05 31.46
CA TYR A 243 5.87 10.25 31.88
C TYR A 243 7.15 11.10 31.96
N PRO A 244 7.21 12.12 32.84
CA PRO A 244 8.33 13.07 32.89
C PRO A 244 9.65 12.40 33.33
N GLN A 245 9.58 11.23 33.96
CA GLN A 245 10.75 10.45 34.40
C GLN A 245 11.31 9.53 33.32
N ARG A 246 10.63 9.41 32.16
CA ARG A 246 11.09 8.59 31.02
C ARG A 246 11.61 9.50 29.92
N LEU A 247 12.81 9.22 29.40
CA LEU A 247 13.28 9.92 28.21
C LEU A 247 12.54 9.38 26.98
N LEU A 248 11.75 10.26 26.38
CA LEU A 248 11.01 10.02 25.15
C LEU A 248 11.60 10.89 24.04
N LYS A 249 11.92 10.31 22.89
CA LYS A 249 12.41 11.05 21.72
C LYS A 249 11.50 10.82 20.53
N LEU A 250 11.09 11.91 19.86
CA LEU A 250 10.31 11.81 18.62
C LEU A 250 11.26 11.76 17.42
N ILE A 251 11.14 10.71 16.61
CA ILE A 251 11.91 10.48 15.40
C ILE A 251 10.96 10.51 14.20
N LEU A 252 11.25 11.36 13.23
CA LEU A 252 10.47 11.58 12.03
C LEU A 252 11.27 11.15 10.80
N VAL A 253 10.80 10.09 10.13
CA VAL A 253 11.40 9.56 8.91
C VAL A 253 10.50 9.89 7.73
N GLY A 254 11.02 10.65 6.80
CA GLY A 254 10.31 11.14 5.63
C GLY A 254 10.55 12.62 5.39
N ASP A 255 9.89 13.15 4.37
CA ASP A 255 9.95 14.55 4.00
C ASP A 255 8.60 15.03 3.46
N GLY A 256 8.41 16.33 3.36
CA GLY A 256 7.18 16.89 2.81
C GLY A 256 6.96 18.37 3.14
N PRO A 257 5.89 18.95 2.60
CA PRO A 257 5.64 20.41 2.70
C PRO A 257 5.47 20.92 4.14
N HIS A 258 5.11 20.07 5.09
CA HIS A 258 4.92 20.47 6.49
C HIS A 258 6.17 20.30 7.36
N ARG A 259 7.32 19.90 6.79
CA ARG A 259 8.58 19.70 7.54
C ARG A 259 8.98 20.95 8.34
N ALA A 260 9.08 22.10 7.67
CA ALA A 260 9.52 23.34 8.31
C ALA A 260 8.60 23.78 9.46
N SER A 261 7.29 23.72 9.24
CA SER A 261 6.29 24.02 10.28
C SER A 261 6.39 23.06 11.47
N LEU A 262 6.59 21.78 11.20
CA LEU A 262 6.71 20.77 12.27
C LEU A 262 8.02 20.91 13.05
N GLN A 263 9.12 21.31 12.39
CA GLN A 263 10.38 21.63 13.07
C GLN A 263 10.25 22.79 14.05
N GLN A 264 9.48 23.82 13.68
CA GLN A 264 9.17 24.94 14.61
C GLN A 264 8.33 24.50 15.80
N GLN A 265 7.35 23.62 15.58
CA GLN A 265 6.47 23.10 16.63
C GLN A 265 7.16 22.10 17.57
N MET A 266 8.13 21.35 17.06
CA MET A 266 8.81 20.24 17.74
C MET A 266 10.33 20.35 17.55
N PRO A 267 10.99 21.41 18.11
CA PRO A 267 12.42 21.68 17.88
C PRO A 267 13.34 20.55 18.39
N ASN A 268 12.89 19.77 19.37
CA ASN A 268 13.64 18.66 19.95
C ASN A 268 13.41 17.30 19.24
N ALA A 269 12.54 17.26 18.19
CA ALA A 269 12.33 16.07 17.40
C ALA A 269 13.47 15.88 16.38
N LEU A 270 13.78 14.63 16.05
CA LEU A 270 14.79 14.29 15.07
C LEU A 270 14.16 14.07 13.69
N PHE A 271 14.60 14.83 12.70
CA PHE A 271 14.15 14.76 11.32
C PHE A 271 15.20 14.02 10.45
N CYS A 272 14.97 12.73 10.23
CA CYS A 272 15.92 11.85 9.54
C CYS A 272 15.86 11.92 8.01
N GLY A 273 14.90 12.71 7.45
CA GLY A 273 14.71 12.78 6.00
C GLY A 273 14.21 11.46 5.41
N LEU A 274 14.29 11.33 4.08
CA LEU A 274 13.87 10.13 3.37
C LEU A 274 14.87 8.98 3.61
N GLN A 275 14.38 7.85 4.09
CA GLN A 275 15.14 6.62 4.25
C GLN A 275 14.55 5.51 3.35
N ARG A 276 15.37 4.53 2.94
CA ARG A 276 14.96 3.43 2.06
C ARG A 276 15.70 2.14 2.42
N GLY A 277 15.12 1.01 2.00
CA GLY A 277 15.75 -0.31 2.13
C GLY A 277 16.24 -0.58 3.56
N GLU A 278 17.48 -1.03 3.69
CA GLU A 278 18.08 -1.38 4.98
C GLU A 278 18.12 -0.22 5.98
N ALA A 279 18.37 1.01 5.51
CA ALA A 279 18.36 2.18 6.38
C ALA A 279 16.97 2.45 6.97
N LEU A 280 15.91 2.34 6.16
CA LEU A 280 14.53 2.46 6.63
C LEU A 280 14.18 1.35 7.63
N ALA A 281 14.57 0.11 7.32
CA ALA A 281 14.33 -1.04 8.20
C ALA A 281 15.03 -0.87 9.56
N ALA A 282 16.27 -0.35 9.57
CA ALA A 282 16.99 -0.04 10.80
C ALA A 282 16.28 1.06 11.62
N HIS A 283 15.70 2.09 10.98
CA HIS A 283 14.93 3.12 11.68
C HIS A 283 13.68 2.52 12.34
N TYR A 284 12.90 1.71 11.62
CA TYR A 284 11.75 1.03 12.22
C TYR A 284 12.17 0.15 13.40
N ALA A 285 13.12 -0.76 13.19
CA ALA A 285 13.54 -1.71 14.22
C ALA A 285 14.15 -1.02 15.46
N SER A 286 14.74 0.17 15.29
CA SER A 286 15.29 0.97 16.39
C SER A 286 14.24 1.80 17.14
N GLY A 287 13.00 1.88 16.62
CA GLY A 287 11.85 2.46 17.30
C GLY A 287 11.24 1.53 18.35
N ASP A 288 10.39 2.08 19.21
CA ASP A 288 9.65 1.34 20.23
C ASP A 288 8.14 1.54 20.07
N LEU A 289 7.70 2.76 19.87
CA LEU A 289 6.31 3.16 19.67
C LEU A 289 6.17 3.82 18.28
N PHE A 290 5.14 3.46 17.54
CA PHE A 290 4.81 4.06 16.24
C PHE A 290 3.48 4.79 16.31
N LEU A 291 3.51 6.12 16.17
CA LEU A 291 2.30 6.94 16.14
C LEU A 291 1.86 7.19 14.71
N PHE A 292 0.67 6.72 14.38
CA PHE A 292 0.11 6.78 13.03
C PHE A 292 -1.29 7.45 13.03
N PRO A 293 -1.37 8.78 13.26
CA PRO A 293 -2.63 9.52 13.35
C PRO A 293 -3.22 9.89 11.98
N SER A 294 -2.84 9.18 10.91
CA SER A 294 -3.23 9.46 9.53
C SER A 294 -4.75 9.46 9.37
N LEU A 295 -5.29 10.51 8.73
CA LEU A 295 -6.74 10.66 8.50
C LEU A 295 -7.20 9.86 7.30
N THR A 296 -6.32 9.67 6.32
CA THR A 296 -6.62 8.92 5.09
C THR A 296 -5.44 8.06 4.70
N GLU A 297 -5.71 6.81 4.41
CA GLU A 297 -4.71 5.87 3.93
C GLU A 297 -5.27 5.07 2.75
N THR A 298 -4.47 5.00 1.68
CA THR A 298 -4.84 4.13 0.56
C THR A 298 -4.46 2.68 0.87
N PHE A 299 -3.29 2.45 1.49
CA PHE A 299 -2.70 1.10 1.60
C PHE A 299 -2.01 0.79 2.93
N GLY A 300 -1.57 1.79 3.69
CA GLY A 300 -0.97 1.59 5.01
C GLY A 300 0.29 0.73 5.06
N ASN A 301 1.11 0.68 4.01
CA ASN A 301 2.35 -0.10 3.99
C ASN A 301 3.22 0.18 5.22
N VAL A 302 3.36 1.45 5.58
CA VAL A 302 4.13 1.90 6.75
C VAL A 302 3.64 1.27 8.07
N LEU A 303 2.34 0.97 8.15
CA LEU A 303 1.76 0.31 9.31
C LEU A 303 2.21 -1.16 9.40
N LEU A 304 2.16 -1.90 8.28
CA LEU A 304 2.66 -3.27 8.24
C LEU A 304 4.17 -3.35 8.45
N GLU A 305 4.94 -2.39 7.94
CA GLU A 305 6.38 -2.27 8.16
C GLU A 305 6.70 -2.04 9.65
N ALA A 306 5.92 -1.18 10.33
CA ALA A 306 6.04 -0.95 11.76
C ALA A 306 5.71 -2.21 12.58
N LEU A 307 4.59 -2.89 12.29
CA LEU A 307 4.21 -4.16 12.92
C LEU A 307 5.27 -5.23 12.69
N ALA A 308 5.79 -5.35 11.46
CA ALA A 308 6.83 -6.33 11.11
C ALA A 308 8.15 -6.07 11.82
N SER A 309 8.48 -4.81 12.05
CA SER A 309 9.66 -4.40 12.82
C SER A 309 9.46 -4.49 14.33
N GLY A 310 8.28 -4.92 14.80
CA GLY A 310 7.99 -5.13 16.21
C GLY A 310 7.80 -3.84 17.00
N LEU A 311 7.17 -2.82 16.44
CA LEU A 311 6.79 -1.60 17.17
C LEU A 311 5.42 -1.75 17.82
N GLY A 312 5.20 -1.05 18.94
CA GLY A 312 3.86 -0.79 19.46
C GLY A 312 3.17 0.27 18.58
N VAL A 313 2.16 -0.12 17.84
CA VAL A 313 1.49 0.79 16.88
C VAL A 313 0.24 1.39 17.49
N VAL A 314 0.07 2.71 17.36
CA VAL A 314 -1.16 3.44 17.66
C VAL A 314 -1.71 4.03 16.38
N ALA A 315 -2.97 3.75 16.06
CA ALA A 315 -3.62 4.22 14.84
C ALA A 315 -5.12 4.45 15.06
N PHE A 316 -5.77 5.15 14.13
CA PHE A 316 -7.24 5.16 14.07
C PHE A 316 -7.76 3.83 13.51
N ASP A 317 -8.93 3.39 13.99
CA ASP A 317 -9.62 2.17 13.54
C ASP A 317 -10.22 2.37 12.14
N GLN A 318 -9.33 2.40 11.15
CA GLN A 318 -9.70 2.57 9.74
C GLN A 318 -8.63 1.99 8.80
N ALA A 319 -9.01 1.74 7.54
CA ALA A 319 -8.14 1.26 6.47
C ALA A 319 -7.28 0.05 6.89
N ALA A 320 -5.95 0.14 6.73
CA ALA A 320 -5.03 -0.95 7.10
C ALA A 320 -5.01 -1.23 8.60
N ALA A 321 -5.19 -0.22 9.46
CA ALA A 321 -5.19 -0.41 10.91
C ALA A 321 -6.39 -1.26 11.36
N ALA A 322 -7.60 -0.99 10.86
CA ALA A 322 -8.79 -1.80 11.12
C ALA A 322 -8.63 -3.26 10.65
N GLN A 323 -7.84 -3.50 9.61
CA GLN A 323 -7.61 -4.84 9.07
C GLN A 323 -6.54 -5.62 9.84
N HIS A 324 -5.49 -4.96 10.31
CA HIS A 324 -4.30 -5.62 10.82
C HIS A 324 -4.09 -5.48 12.32
N ILE A 325 -4.76 -4.55 12.99
CA ILE A 325 -4.63 -4.33 14.43
C ILE A 325 -5.88 -4.83 15.16
N ARG A 326 -5.66 -5.58 16.24
CA ARG A 326 -6.63 -5.87 17.28
C ARG A 326 -6.22 -5.09 18.52
N HIS A 327 -7.09 -4.13 18.91
CA HIS A 327 -6.82 -3.26 20.06
C HIS A 327 -6.43 -4.08 21.30
N GLY A 328 -5.39 -3.64 22.00
CA GLY A 328 -4.88 -4.31 23.20
C GLY A 328 -4.11 -5.61 22.97
N HIS A 329 -4.11 -6.15 21.74
CA HIS A 329 -3.42 -7.40 21.43
C HIS A 329 -2.12 -7.17 20.65
N ASN A 330 -2.18 -6.58 19.46
CA ASN A 330 -1.02 -6.34 18.60
C ASN A 330 -0.87 -4.87 18.17
N GLY A 331 -1.56 -3.97 18.83
CA GLY A 331 -1.53 -2.53 18.66
C GLY A 331 -2.63 -1.87 19.48
N ALA A 332 -2.73 -0.55 19.39
CA ALA A 332 -3.79 0.22 20.02
C ALA A 332 -4.55 1.02 18.95
N LEU A 333 -5.87 0.92 18.97
CA LEU A 333 -6.77 1.63 18.06
C LEU A 333 -7.57 2.68 18.80
N ALA A 334 -7.77 3.82 18.15
CA ALA A 334 -8.73 4.84 18.55
C ALA A 334 -9.83 4.97 17.48
N VAL A 335 -11.00 5.42 17.88
CA VAL A 335 -12.09 5.72 16.94
C VAL A 335 -11.62 6.78 15.94
N ALA A 336 -12.00 6.66 14.68
CA ALA A 336 -11.60 7.60 13.63
C ALA A 336 -11.93 9.05 14.02
N GLN A 337 -10.94 9.94 13.94
CA GLN A 337 -11.01 11.36 14.30
C GLN A 337 -11.17 11.67 15.82
N ASP A 338 -11.16 10.68 16.68
CA ASP A 338 -11.15 10.87 18.13
C ASP A 338 -9.71 11.17 18.61
N GLU A 339 -9.34 12.45 18.64
CA GLU A 339 -8.01 12.89 19.11
C GLU A 339 -7.73 12.49 20.58
N PRO A 340 -8.67 12.72 21.56
CA PRO A 340 -8.47 12.26 22.93
C PRO A 340 -8.25 10.76 23.04
N GLY A 341 -9.08 9.96 22.39
CA GLY A 341 -8.95 8.49 22.37
C GLY A 341 -7.63 8.01 21.74
N PHE A 342 -7.10 8.74 20.73
CA PHE A 342 -5.79 8.43 20.16
C PHE A 342 -4.66 8.67 21.18
N ILE A 343 -4.71 9.78 21.94
CA ILE A 343 -3.74 10.09 22.99
C ILE A 343 -3.84 9.06 24.13
N GLU A 344 -5.05 8.68 24.52
CA GLU A 344 -5.29 7.65 25.54
C GLU A 344 -4.73 6.29 25.10
N ALA A 345 -4.98 5.89 23.87
CA ALA A 345 -4.42 4.66 23.29
C ALA A 345 -2.88 4.63 23.29
N ALA A 346 -2.24 5.78 23.00
CA ALA A 346 -0.79 5.92 23.09
C ALA A 346 -0.28 5.85 24.52
N THR A 347 -0.99 6.49 25.45
CA THR A 347 -0.68 6.50 26.89
C THR A 347 -0.77 5.08 27.46
N TRP A 348 -1.85 4.36 27.16
CA TRP A 348 -2.05 2.97 27.61
C TRP A 348 -0.90 2.04 27.23
N LEU A 349 -0.31 2.18 26.02
CA LEU A 349 0.84 1.36 25.63
C LEU A 349 2.09 1.57 26.50
N LEU A 350 2.24 2.75 27.08
CA LEU A 350 3.38 3.08 27.94
C LEU A 350 3.07 3.01 29.44
N GLU A 351 1.82 2.78 29.82
CA GLU A 351 1.39 2.72 31.22
C GLU A 351 2.14 1.61 31.97
N GLU A 352 2.12 0.40 31.41
CA GLU A 352 2.85 -0.75 31.92
C GLU A 352 3.88 -1.23 30.89
N PRO A 353 5.16 -1.45 31.27
CA PRO A 353 6.19 -1.94 30.35
C PRO A 353 5.78 -3.25 29.64
N GLU A 354 5.00 -4.09 30.31
CA GLU A 354 4.52 -5.36 29.77
C GLU A 354 3.49 -5.17 28.64
N ASN A 355 2.69 -4.10 28.67
CA ASN A 355 1.76 -3.79 27.59
C ASN A 355 2.51 -3.58 26.28
N LEU A 356 3.51 -2.71 26.28
CA LEU A 356 4.31 -2.43 25.10
C LEU A 356 5.05 -3.69 24.62
N ARG A 357 5.68 -4.43 25.53
CA ARG A 357 6.42 -5.66 25.21
C ARG A 357 5.53 -6.71 24.54
N ARG A 358 4.37 -6.99 25.12
CA ARG A 358 3.39 -7.97 24.62
C ARG A 358 2.86 -7.57 23.27
N VAL A 359 2.46 -6.30 23.11
CA VAL A 359 1.91 -5.78 21.85
C VAL A 359 2.95 -5.86 20.73
N ARG A 360 4.20 -5.48 20.99
CA ARG A 360 5.32 -5.56 20.03
C ARG A 360 5.56 -6.99 19.53
N LEU A 361 5.54 -7.97 20.43
CA LEU A 361 5.71 -9.39 20.08
C LEU A 361 4.57 -9.88 19.18
N ASN A 362 3.33 -9.60 19.58
CA ASN A 362 2.15 -10.00 18.83
C ASN A 362 2.06 -9.27 17.47
N ALA A 363 2.48 -8.00 17.39
CA ALA A 363 2.57 -7.23 16.16
C ALA A 363 3.49 -7.93 15.14
N ARG A 364 4.68 -8.33 15.59
CA ARG A 364 5.63 -9.09 14.76
C ARG A 364 5.06 -10.43 14.30
N GLN A 365 4.44 -11.19 15.19
CA GLN A 365 3.84 -12.48 14.85
C GLN A 365 2.72 -12.35 13.81
N HIS A 366 1.89 -11.32 13.95
CA HIS A 366 0.83 -11.03 12.97
C HIS A 366 1.43 -10.66 11.60
N ALA A 367 2.35 -9.70 11.56
CA ALA A 367 2.93 -9.22 10.32
C ALA A 367 3.76 -10.29 9.58
N ALA A 368 4.39 -11.22 10.29
CA ALA A 368 5.12 -12.33 9.67
C ALA A 368 4.23 -13.22 8.79
N ARG A 369 2.92 -13.25 9.05
CA ARG A 369 1.93 -14.00 8.26
C ARG A 369 1.41 -13.20 7.06
N GLN A 370 1.74 -11.91 6.96
CA GLN A 370 1.33 -11.00 5.89
C GLN A 370 2.44 -10.80 4.85
N GLY A 371 3.25 -11.85 4.62
CA GLY A 371 4.36 -11.79 3.67
C GLY A 371 3.91 -11.76 2.21
N TRP A 372 4.70 -11.13 1.36
CA TRP A 372 4.44 -11.06 -0.09
C TRP A 372 4.19 -12.41 -0.76
N PRO A 373 4.85 -13.54 -0.39
CA PRO A 373 4.57 -14.83 -1.00
C PRO A 373 3.09 -15.25 -0.92
N ALA A 374 2.44 -15.05 0.23
CA ALA A 374 1.02 -15.38 0.41
C ALA A 374 0.11 -14.44 -0.41
N ILE A 375 0.47 -13.16 -0.51
CA ILE A 375 -0.28 -12.18 -1.32
C ILE A 375 -0.15 -12.50 -2.83
N VAL A 376 1.04 -12.84 -3.29
CA VAL A 376 1.28 -13.26 -4.69
C VAL A 376 0.49 -14.52 -5.02
N GLU A 377 0.46 -15.49 -4.12
CA GLU A 377 -0.32 -16.72 -4.30
C GLU A 377 -1.84 -16.41 -4.37
N LEU A 378 -2.35 -15.55 -3.48
CA LEU A 378 -3.75 -15.11 -3.55
C LEU A 378 -4.03 -14.37 -4.87
N PHE A 379 -3.13 -13.49 -5.29
CA PHE A 379 -3.25 -12.78 -6.56
C PHE A 379 -3.28 -13.74 -7.76
N GLU A 380 -2.41 -14.74 -7.78
CA GLU A 380 -2.42 -15.77 -8.80
C GLU A 380 -3.76 -16.53 -8.82
N ARG A 381 -4.30 -16.91 -7.65
CA ARG A 381 -5.63 -17.56 -7.57
C ARG A 381 -6.71 -16.70 -8.19
N HIS A 382 -6.72 -15.39 -7.92
CA HIS A 382 -7.68 -14.46 -8.51
C HIS A 382 -7.50 -14.33 -10.04
N LEU A 383 -6.28 -14.31 -10.54
CA LEU A 383 -6.03 -14.30 -11.98
C LEU A 383 -6.55 -15.58 -12.65
N ARG A 384 -6.33 -16.74 -12.02
CA ARG A 384 -6.81 -18.04 -12.51
C ARG A 384 -8.32 -18.15 -12.48
N SER A 385 -8.97 -17.66 -11.42
CA SER A 385 -10.45 -17.67 -11.34
C SER A 385 -11.12 -16.86 -12.45
N ALA A 386 -10.46 -15.81 -12.92
CA ALA A 386 -10.95 -15.02 -14.06
C ALA A 386 -10.88 -15.75 -15.40
N LEU A 387 -10.13 -16.85 -15.52
CA LEU A 387 -10.07 -17.68 -16.73
C LEU A 387 -11.29 -18.57 -16.89
N THR A 388 -11.86 -19.01 -15.78
CA THR A 388 -13.05 -19.85 -15.80
C THR A 388 -14.25 -19.02 -16.26
N PRO A 389 -15.01 -19.45 -17.28
CA PRO A 389 -16.26 -18.77 -17.62
C PRO A 389 -17.15 -18.73 -16.38
N ALA A 390 -17.72 -17.55 -16.09
CA ALA A 390 -18.78 -17.49 -15.08
C ALA A 390 -19.83 -18.54 -15.47
N LEU A 391 -20.09 -19.52 -14.60
CA LEU A 391 -21.24 -20.40 -14.74
C LEU A 391 -22.46 -19.49 -14.92
N ALA A 392 -23.08 -19.57 -16.11
CA ALA A 392 -24.33 -18.86 -16.36
C ALA A 392 -25.31 -19.32 -15.28
N LEU A 393 -25.73 -18.40 -14.39
CA LEU A 393 -26.85 -18.67 -13.51
C LEU A 393 -28.03 -19.02 -14.41
N PRO A 394 -28.80 -20.10 -14.14
CA PRO A 394 -29.95 -20.39 -14.93
C PRO A 394 -30.90 -19.19 -14.83
N THR A 395 -31.27 -18.65 -15.98
CA THR A 395 -32.34 -17.65 -16.10
C THR A 395 -33.61 -18.33 -15.64
N SER A 396 -34.06 -17.99 -14.43
CA SER A 396 -35.42 -18.29 -13.93
C SER A 396 -36.38 -17.25 -14.44
#